data_e2c52455db8df4cfb7dc1de8e4875848
#
_entry.id   e2c52455db8df4cfb7dc1de8e4875848
#
_cell.length_a   1.000
_cell.length_b   1.000
_cell.length_c   1.000
_cell.angle_alpha   90.00
_cell.angle_beta   90.00
_cell.angle_gamma   90.00
#
_symmetry.space_group_name_H-M   'P 1'
#
loop_
_entity.id
_entity.type
_entity.pdbx_description
1 polymer ?
#
loop_
_entity_poly.entity_id
_entity_poly.type
_entity_poly.pdbx_seq_one_letter_code
_entity_poly.pdbx_strand_id
1 'polypeptide(L)'
;MNVLVTGSNGFLGQEVVRQLLRQGHRVTGYDRSLTCAIEAADYQYRQGDLIDLASLLETFQTQKFDAVIHTAAISHPVDSRRIPLQTVLTNALGTTHVLEAARLSGTPRVVNLSSECAYGNNQALGVIDESVPLQPTTPYGCTKVFTEKLGQVYTDLYQVSVVSLRPGWIYGPGQFMQCYLKDLLRAAIDGKPLAETAGGDYRLQYVHVTDVAAACLLAATVEDGRLTQRVFNVTAGEQESYSSVAERVRALYPAADIAIGPGTIDVLDENARFDITAAREQLAYHPEFLLSDGLVTYARWLENHPY
;
A
#
# COMPACT_ATOMS: atom_id res chain seq x y z
N MET A 1 15.95 0.53 -15.64
CA MET A 1 15.34 -0.81 -15.54
C MET A 1 14.08 -0.87 -16.37
N ASN A 2 13.66 -2.09 -16.72
CA ASN A 2 12.31 -2.39 -17.22
C ASN A 2 11.50 -2.95 -16.04
N VAL A 3 10.45 -2.25 -15.64
CA VAL A 3 9.67 -2.64 -14.45
C VAL A 3 8.22 -2.92 -14.85
N LEU A 4 7.70 -4.07 -14.41
CA LEU A 4 6.26 -4.36 -14.48
C LEU A 4 5.58 -3.87 -13.19
N VAL A 5 4.53 -3.07 -13.34
CA VAL A 5 3.69 -2.63 -12.22
C VAL A 5 2.30 -3.19 -12.40
N THR A 6 1.89 -4.13 -11.56
CA THR A 6 0.50 -4.62 -11.54
C THR A 6 -0.36 -3.73 -10.66
N GLY A 7 -1.62 -3.54 -11.03
CA GLY A 7 -2.47 -2.56 -10.36
C GLY A 7 -2.07 -1.11 -10.69
N SER A 8 -1.51 -0.91 -11.88
CA SER A 8 -0.92 0.36 -12.31
C SER A 8 -1.90 1.54 -12.38
N ASN A 9 -3.19 1.28 -12.51
CA ASN A 9 -4.25 2.30 -12.45
C ASN A 9 -4.81 2.51 -11.03
N GLY A 10 -4.37 1.72 -10.05
CA GLY A 10 -4.73 1.86 -8.64
C GLY A 10 -4.08 3.09 -8.00
N PHE A 11 -4.53 3.45 -6.80
CA PHE A 11 -4.04 4.61 -6.05
C PHE A 11 -2.51 4.60 -5.88
N LEU A 12 -1.95 3.55 -5.29
CA LEU A 12 -0.50 3.41 -5.13
C LEU A 12 0.19 3.14 -6.47
N GLY A 13 -0.41 2.29 -7.32
CA GLY A 13 0.19 1.89 -8.59
C GLY A 13 0.50 3.06 -9.51
N GLN A 14 -0.40 4.05 -9.60
CA GLN A 14 -0.16 5.26 -10.38
C GLN A 14 1.03 6.07 -9.86
N GLU A 15 1.19 6.21 -8.54
CA GLU A 15 2.31 6.95 -7.98
C GLU A 15 3.63 6.19 -8.17
N VAL A 16 3.63 4.87 -8.03
CA VAL A 16 4.79 4.02 -8.35
C VAL A 16 5.21 4.21 -9.82
N VAL A 17 4.26 4.15 -10.75
CA VAL A 17 4.55 4.37 -12.18
C VAL A 17 5.14 5.77 -12.41
N ARG A 18 4.53 6.82 -11.82
CA ARG A 18 5.05 8.21 -11.98
C ARG A 18 6.46 8.35 -11.43
N GLN A 19 6.79 7.76 -10.29
CA GLN A 19 8.13 7.84 -9.72
C GLN A 19 9.16 7.07 -10.55
N LEU A 20 8.84 5.88 -11.03
CA LEU A 20 9.69 5.11 -11.93
C LEU A 20 10.01 5.88 -13.21
N LEU A 21 9.01 6.47 -13.85
CA LEU A 21 9.19 7.27 -15.06
C LEU A 21 10.05 8.53 -14.80
N ARG A 22 9.83 9.22 -13.67
CA ARG A 22 10.68 10.39 -13.29
C ARG A 22 12.14 10.02 -13.08
N GLN A 23 12.42 8.77 -12.69
CA GLN A 23 13.79 8.25 -12.53
C GLN A 23 14.35 7.64 -13.83
N GLY A 24 13.67 7.78 -14.97
CA GLY A 24 14.13 7.30 -16.27
C GLY A 24 14.01 5.79 -16.47
N HIS A 25 13.12 5.12 -15.76
CA HIS A 25 12.83 3.70 -15.96
C HIS A 25 11.77 3.50 -17.04
N ARG A 26 11.84 2.39 -17.77
CA ARG A 26 10.75 1.93 -18.64
C ARG A 26 9.77 1.12 -17.83
N VAL A 27 8.48 1.42 -17.98
CA VAL A 27 7.42 0.81 -17.16
C VAL A 27 6.37 0.16 -18.05
N THR A 28 6.01 -1.07 -17.71
CA THR A 28 4.80 -1.71 -18.20
C THR A 28 3.79 -1.75 -17.07
N GLY A 29 2.64 -1.12 -17.25
CA GLY A 29 1.51 -1.23 -16.34
C GLY A 29 0.62 -2.40 -16.74
N TYR A 30 0.18 -3.20 -15.76
CA TYR A 30 -0.80 -4.27 -15.93
C TYR A 30 -1.96 -4.05 -14.98
N ASP A 31 -3.15 -3.87 -15.52
CA ASP A 31 -4.36 -3.59 -14.73
C ASP A 31 -5.61 -4.09 -15.47
N ARG A 32 -6.67 -4.36 -14.71
CA ARG A 32 -7.96 -4.82 -15.28
C ARG A 32 -8.79 -3.70 -15.93
N SER A 33 -8.46 -2.44 -15.66
CA SER A 33 -9.17 -1.28 -16.19
C SER A 33 -9.06 -1.20 -17.71
N LEU A 34 -10.13 -0.79 -18.38
CA LEU A 34 -10.15 -0.62 -19.84
C LEU A 34 -9.35 0.61 -20.31
N THR A 35 -9.21 1.60 -19.45
CA THR A 35 -8.55 2.87 -19.75
C THR A 35 -7.23 2.99 -19.00
N CYS A 36 -6.24 3.55 -19.66
CA CYS A 36 -4.96 3.89 -19.05
C CYS A 36 -5.04 5.26 -18.38
N ALA A 37 -4.56 5.36 -17.14
CA ALA A 37 -4.56 6.61 -16.38
C ALA A 37 -3.31 7.47 -16.62
N ILE A 38 -2.28 6.93 -17.26
CA ILE A 38 -0.98 7.59 -17.48
C ILE A 38 -0.59 7.48 -18.95
N GLU A 39 -0.19 8.61 -19.55
CA GLU A 39 0.37 8.68 -20.89
C GLU A 39 1.80 9.20 -20.80
N ALA A 40 2.79 8.39 -21.23
CA ALA A 40 4.20 8.77 -21.28
C ALA A 40 4.95 7.90 -22.29
N ALA A 41 6.05 8.43 -22.86
CA ALA A 41 6.82 7.75 -23.91
C ALA A 41 7.42 6.40 -23.43
N ASP A 42 7.88 6.34 -22.18
CA ASP A 42 8.49 5.15 -21.58
C ASP A 42 7.48 4.32 -20.76
N TYR A 43 6.17 4.48 -21.03
CA TYR A 43 5.10 3.73 -20.40
C TYR A 43 4.30 2.93 -21.42
N GLN A 44 4.15 1.64 -21.15
CA GLN A 44 3.26 0.76 -21.90
C GLN A 44 2.17 0.25 -20.98
N TYR A 45 0.93 0.25 -21.43
CA TYR A 45 -0.19 -0.28 -20.68
C TYR A 45 -0.68 -1.60 -21.28
N ARG A 46 -0.92 -2.57 -20.42
CA ARG A 46 -1.51 -3.87 -20.74
C ARG A 46 -2.73 -4.10 -19.87
N GLN A 47 -3.89 -4.23 -20.51
CA GLN A 47 -5.10 -4.64 -19.82
C GLN A 47 -5.07 -6.14 -19.56
N GLY A 48 -5.37 -6.55 -18.31
CA GLY A 48 -5.50 -7.96 -17.95
C GLY A 48 -5.90 -8.16 -16.49
N ASP A 49 -6.41 -9.35 -16.20
CA ASP A 49 -6.77 -9.75 -14.83
C ASP A 49 -5.70 -10.67 -14.25
N LEU A 50 -5.35 -10.49 -12.97
CA LEU A 50 -4.37 -11.35 -12.27
C LEU A 50 -4.78 -12.82 -12.22
N ILE A 51 -6.06 -13.12 -12.24
CA ILE A 51 -6.55 -14.51 -12.24
C ILE A 51 -6.44 -15.18 -13.63
N ASP A 52 -6.19 -14.42 -14.68
CA ASP A 52 -5.87 -14.94 -16.02
C ASP A 52 -4.35 -15.10 -16.16
N LEU A 53 -3.86 -16.29 -15.79
CA LEU A 53 -2.43 -16.61 -15.87
C LEU A 53 -1.91 -16.54 -17.32
N ALA A 54 -2.71 -16.90 -18.32
CA ALA A 54 -2.26 -16.88 -19.71
C ALA A 54 -1.96 -15.45 -20.18
N SER A 55 -2.88 -14.52 -19.94
CA SER A 55 -2.70 -13.09 -20.24
C SER A 55 -1.49 -12.49 -19.51
N LEU A 56 -1.29 -12.88 -18.25
CA LEU A 56 -0.14 -12.43 -17.48
C LEU A 56 1.18 -12.97 -18.06
N LEU A 57 1.25 -14.26 -18.39
CA LEU A 57 2.43 -14.87 -19.03
C LEU A 57 2.75 -14.25 -20.39
N GLU A 58 1.75 -13.94 -21.21
CA GLU A 58 1.95 -13.20 -22.46
C GLU A 58 2.62 -11.85 -22.19
N THR A 59 2.20 -11.12 -21.13
CA THR A 59 2.83 -9.85 -20.75
C THR A 59 4.30 -10.06 -20.40
N PHE A 60 4.65 -11.08 -19.63
CA PHE A 60 6.05 -11.40 -19.28
C PHE A 60 6.91 -11.84 -20.46
N GLN A 61 6.28 -12.34 -21.55
CA GLN A 61 6.99 -12.74 -22.76
C GLN A 61 7.30 -11.56 -23.69
N THR A 62 6.64 -10.42 -23.55
CA THR A 62 6.84 -9.26 -24.45
C THR A 62 8.22 -8.63 -24.30
N GLN A 63 8.80 -8.70 -23.11
CA GLN A 63 10.13 -8.18 -22.81
C GLN A 63 10.66 -8.79 -21.50
N LYS A 64 11.96 -8.67 -21.28
CA LYS A 64 12.55 -9.01 -19.98
C LYS A 64 12.29 -7.88 -18.97
N PHE A 65 11.77 -8.24 -17.81
CA PHE A 65 11.62 -7.33 -16.68
C PHE A 65 12.77 -7.53 -15.69
N ASP A 66 13.31 -6.42 -15.21
CA ASP A 66 14.31 -6.41 -14.13
C ASP A 66 13.64 -6.55 -12.77
N ALA A 67 12.41 -6.06 -12.64
CA ALA A 67 11.61 -6.19 -11.42
C ALA A 67 10.11 -6.14 -11.72
N VAL A 68 9.33 -6.72 -10.79
CA VAL A 68 7.88 -6.53 -10.68
C VAL A 68 7.58 -5.78 -9.39
N ILE A 69 6.74 -4.74 -9.47
CA ILE A 69 6.14 -4.11 -8.30
C ILE A 69 4.66 -4.48 -8.31
N HIS A 70 4.27 -5.34 -7.39
CA HIS A 70 2.94 -5.94 -7.32
C HIS A 70 2.04 -5.18 -6.36
N THR A 71 1.28 -4.19 -6.88
CA THR A 71 0.34 -3.39 -6.09
C THR A 71 -1.13 -3.81 -6.26
N ALA A 72 -1.43 -4.66 -7.24
CA ALA A 72 -2.80 -5.08 -7.53
C ALA A 72 -3.37 -5.94 -6.39
N ALA A 73 -4.45 -5.51 -5.80
CA ALA A 73 -5.17 -6.24 -4.75
C ALA A 73 -6.57 -5.67 -4.53
N ILE A 74 -7.43 -6.46 -3.90
CA ILE A 74 -8.57 -5.94 -3.14
C ILE A 74 -8.00 -5.55 -1.78
N SER A 75 -7.87 -4.23 -1.52
CA SER A 75 -6.99 -3.69 -0.48
C SER A 75 -7.70 -3.16 0.78
N HIS A 76 -9.05 -3.24 0.85
CA HIS A 76 -9.78 -2.70 1.98
C HIS A 76 -10.25 -3.82 2.93
N PRO A 77 -9.88 -3.79 4.24
CA PRO A 77 -10.23 -4.86 5.18
C PRO A 77 -11.76 -5.03 5.34
N VAL A 78 -12.53 -3.94 5.36
CA VAL A 78 -14.00 -3.98 5.48
C VAL A 78 -14.63 -4.59 4.21
N ASP A 79 -14.18 -4.20 3.02
CA ASP A 79 -14.70 -4.76 1.77
C ASP A 79 -14.38 -6.25 1.66
N SER A 80 -13.21 -6.68 2.13
CA SER A 80 -12.83 -8.09 2.12
C SER A 80 -13.78 -8.99 2.91
N ARG A 81 -14.44 -8.45 3.96
CA ARG A 81 -15.47 -9.16 4.73
C ARG A 81 -16.75 -9.37 3.91
N ARG A 82 -17.06 -8.45 2.99
CA ARG A 82 -18.25 -8.53 2.11
C ARG A 82 -18.05 -9.47 0.93
N ILE A 83 -16.82 -9.54 0.41
CA ILE A 83 -16.46 -10.32 -0.79
C ILE A 83 -15.26 -11.24 -0.53
N PRO A 84 -15.29 -12.14 0.48
CA PRO A 84 -14.12 -12.90 0.92
C PRO A 84 -13.56 -13.81 -0.18
N LEU A 85 -14.42 -14.49 -0.95
CA LEU A 85 -13.98 -15.36 -2.05
C LEU A 85 -13.21 -14.55 -3.11
N GLN A 86 -13.76 -13.42 -3.55
CA GLN A 86 -13.11 -12.58 -4.54
C GLN A 86 -11.79 -12.03 -4.03
N THR A 87 -11.72 -11.69 -2.73
CA THR A 87 -10.49 -11.24 -2.07
C THR A 87 -9.41 -12.32 -2.12
N VAL A 88 -9.76 -13.57 -1.81
CA VAL A 88 -8.81 -14.70 -1.86
C VAL A 88 -8.36 -14.97 -3.31
N LEU A 89 -9.29 -15.01 -4.26
CA LEU A 89 -8.95 -15.24 -5.68
C LEU A 89 -8.01 -14.13 -6.20
N THR A 90 -8.35 -12.88 -5.98
CA THR A 90 -7.54 -11.77 -6.49
C THR A 90 -6.19 -11.68 -5.76
N ASN A 91 -6.19 -11.74 -4.43
CA ASN A 91 -4.98 -11.48 -3.67
C ASN A 91 -4.07 -12.71 -3.56
N ALA A 92 -4.59 -13.87 -3.19
CA ALA A 92 -3.77 -15.06 -3.00
C ALA A 92 -3.44 -15.73 -4.35
N LEU A 93 -4.46 -16.09 -5.15
CA LEU A 93 -4.22 -16.73 -6.43
C LEU A 93 -3.55 -15.76 -7.42
N GLY A 94 -4.00 -14.51 -7.50
CA GLY A 94 -3.40 -13.51 -8.38
C GLY A 94 -1.92 -13.27 -8.06
N THR A 95 -1.55 -13.15 -6.76
CA THR A 95 -0.12 -13.04 -6.37
C THR A 95 0.65 -14.32 -6.72
N THR A 96 0.05 -15.49 -6.54
CA THR A 96 0.68 -16.76 -6.96
C THR A 96 0.99 -16.75 -8.46
N HIS A 97 0.07 -16.27 -9.29
CA HIS A 97 0.29 -16.13 -10.74
C HIS A 97 1.44 -15.15 -11.06
N VAL A 98 1.53 -14.01 -10.35
CA VAL A 98 2.63 -13.06 -10.53
C VAL A 98 3.98 -13.68 -10.17
N LEU A 99 4.07 -14.39 -9.04
CA LEU A 99 5.29 -15.07 -8.62
C LEU A 99 5.70 -16.17 -9.61
N GLU A 100 4.73 -16.96 -10.08
CA GLU A 100 4.99 -18.02 -11.05
C GLU A 100 5.40 -17.45 -12.41
N ALA A 101 4.77 -16.39 -12.89
CA ALA A 101 5.15 -15.71 -14.12
C ALA A 101 6.57 -15.12 -14.01
N ALA A 102 6.92 -14.52 -12.88
CA ALA A 102 8.28 -14.03 -12.62
C ALA A 102 9.30 -15.17 -12.64
N ARG A 103 8.99 -16.30 -11.98
CA ARG A 103 9.85 -17.49 -11.99
C ARG A 103 10.07 -18.04 -13.40
N LEU A 104 9.01 -18.22 -14.17
CA LEU A 104 9.07 -18.80 -15.53
C LEU A 104 9.78 -17.87 -16.53
N SER A 105 9.67 -16.56 -16.36
CA SER A 105 10.34 -15.57 -17.22
C SER A 105 11.77 -15.25 -16.81
N GLY A 106 12.21 -15.72 -15.63
CA GLY A 106 13.52 -15.38 -15.06
C GLY A 106 13.59 -13.93 -14.56
N THR A 107 12.48 -13.32 -14.18
CA THR A 107 12.46 -12.00 -13.54
C THR A 107 13.01 -12.11 -12.12
N PRO A 108 14.12 -11.42 -11.79
CA PRO A 108 14.88 -11.72 -10.57
C PRO A 108 14.26 -11.12 -9.31
N ARG A 109 13.45 -10.05 -9.43
CA ARG A 109 12.94 -9.30 -8.27
C ARG A 109 11.42 -9.13 -8.33
N VAL A 110 10.75 -9.38 -7.19
CA VAL A 110 9.34 -9.04 -6.99
C VAL A 110 9.19 -8.25 -5.68
N VAL A 111 8.63 -7.05 -5.77
CA VAL A 111 8.17 -6.29 -4.60
C VAL A 111 6.70 -6.60 -4.38
N ASN A 112 6.37 -7.22 -3.25
CA ASN A 112 5.01 -7.62 -2.88
C ASN A 112 4.43 -6.64 -1.86
N LEU A 113 3.29 -6.03 -2.15
CA LEU A 113 2.59 -5.19 -1.19
C LEU A 113 1.78 -6.04 -0.21
N SER A 114 2.31 -6.19 1.01
CA SER A 114 1.61 -6.70 2.17
C SER A 114 0.80 -5.59 2.84
N SER A 115 0.58 -5.63 4.15
CA SER A 115 -0.21 -4.65 4.90
C SER A 115 0.02 -4.80 6.40
N GLU A 116 -0.24 -3.75 7.18
CA GLU A 116 -0.39 -3.81 8.63
C GLU A 116 -1.48 -4.81 9.07
N CYS A 117 -2.52 -5.02 8.26
CA CYS A 117 -3.59 -5.99 8.54
C CYS A 117 -3.10 -7.45 8.66
N ALA A 118 -1.86 -7.74 8.28
CA ALA A 118 -1.24 -9.05 8.53
C ALA A 118 -0.99 -9.30 10.02
N TYR A 119 -0.79 -8.26 10.80
CA TYR A 119 -0.50 -8.37 12.23
C TYR A 119 -1.72 -8.72 13.11
N GLY A 120 -2.91 -8.23 12.74
CA GLY A 120 -4.10 -8.30 13.61
C GLY A 120 -3.95 -7.40 14.84
N ASN A 121 -4.72 -7.66 15.89
CA ASN A 121 -4.72 -6.87 17.12
C ASN A 121 -3.44 -7.09 17.94
N ASN A 122 -2.69 -6.04 18.18
CA ASN A 122 -1.42 -6.12 18.91
C ASN A 122 -1.07 -4.84 19.70
N GLN A 123 -2.00 -3.90 19.85
CA GLN A 123 -1.80 -2.59 20.48
C GLN A 123 -1.11 -2.68 21.86
N ALA A 124 -1.40 -3.72 22.64
CA ALA A 124 -0.83 -3.93 23.98
C ALA A 124 0.70 -4.11 23.98
N LEU A 125 1.32 -4.39 22.82
CA LEU A 125 2.78 -4.55 22.71
C LEU A 125 3.53 -3.21 22.65
N GLY A 126 2.81 -2.10 22.44
CA GLY A 126 3.37 -0.74 22.39
C GLY A 126 4.14 -0.41 21.12
N VAL A 127 5.22 -1.10 20.83
CA VAL A 127 6.01 -1.00 19.57
C VAL A 127 6.29 -2.40 19.06
N ILE A 128 6.16 -2.60 17.74
CA ILE A 128 6.38 -3.89 17.09
C ILE A 128 7.28 -3.76 15.88
N ASP A 129 8.13 -4.75 15.71
CA ASP A 129 8.92 -4.98 14.50
C ASP A 129 8.31 -6.10 13.64
N GLU A 130 9.00 -6.49 12.58
CA GLU A 130 8.52 -7.50 11.64
C GLU A 130 8.54 -8.94 12.18
N SER A 131 9.17 -9.17 13.34
CA SER A 131 9.28 -10.50 13.98
C SER A 131 8.02 -10.90 14.76
N VAL A 132 7.13 -9.96 15.07
CA VAL A 132 5.90 -10.23 15.80
C VAL A 132 5.01 -11.23 15.05
N PRO A 133 4.45 -12.25 15.74
CA PRO A 133 3.57 -13.23 15.13
C PRO A 133 2.36 -12.60 14.45
N LEU A 134 2.06 -13.08 13.25
CA LEU A 134 0.95 -12.60 12.43
C LEU A 134 -0.35 -13.29 12.84
N GLN A 135 -1.37 -12.51 13.18
CA GLN A 135 -2.68 -12.99 13.65
C GLN A 135 -3.82 -12.22 12.96
N PRO A 136 -3.91 -12.30 11.61
CA PRO A 136 -4.88 -11.50 10.84
C PRO A 136 -6.31 -11.85 11.23
N THR A 137 -7.19 -10.84 11.30
CA THR A 137 -8.62 -10.98 11.67
C THR A 137 -9.57 -10.83 10.49
N THR A 138 -9.04 -10.52 9.30
CA THR A 138 -9.82 -10.31 8.08
C THR A 138 -9.37 -11.21 6.94
N PRO A 139 -10.24 -11.53 5.97
CA PRO A 139 -9.83 -12.23 4.74
C PRO A 139 -8.69 -11.52 4.02
N TYR A 140 -8.69 -10.18 3.99
CA TYR A 140 -7.62 -9.37 3.45
C TYR A 140 -6.28 -9.64 4.15
N GLY A 141 -6.24 -9.50 5.47
CA GLY A 141 -5.04 -9.77 6.26
C GLY A 141 -4.53 -11.20 6.08
N CYS A 142 -5.42 -12.20 6.05
CA CYS A 142 -5.05 -13.60 5.77
C CYS A 142 -4.37 -13.75 4.40
N THR A 143 -4.88 -13.08 3.35
CA THR A 143 -4.24 -13.13 2.03
C THR A 143 -2.85 -12.48 2.03
N LYS A 144 -2.65 -11.42 2.82
CA LYS A 144 -1.34 -10.76 2.93
C LYS A 144 -0.31 -11.65 3.62
N VAL A 145 -0.69 -12.33 4.72
CA VAL A 145 0.16 -13.35 5.37
C VAL A 145 0.53 -14.46 4.38
N PHE A 146 -0.46 -14.98 3.64
CA PHE A 146 -0.22 -16.01 2.62
C PHE A 146 0.81 -15.56 1.59
N THR A 147 0.67 -14.35 1.02
CA THR A 147 1.56 -13.85 -0.03
C THR A 147 2.98 -13.60 0.45
N GLU A 148 3.16 -13.15 1.71
CA GLU A 148 4.48 -13.03 2.32
C GLU A 148 5.17 -14.39 2.47
N LYS A 149 4.46 -15.38 3.03
CA LYS A 149 5.02 -16.73 3.22
C LYS A 149 5.33 -17.41 1.91
N LEU A 150 4.44 -17.27 0.92
CA LEU A 150 4.70 -17.80 -0.42
C LEU A 150 5.89 -17.09 -1.08
N GLY A 151 6.00 -15.78 -0.97
CA GLY A 151 7.13 -15.01 -1.47
C GLY A 151 8.46 -15.46 -0.88
N GLN A 152 8.51 -15.75 0.42
CA GLN A 152 9.69 -16.32 1.06
C GLN A 152 10.06 -17.69 0.44
N VAL A 153 9.08 -18.56 0.23
CA VAL A 153 9.31 -19.87 -0.41
C VAL A 153 9.86 -19.72 -1.83
N TYR A 154 9.34 -18.73 -2.62
CA TYR A 154 9.86 -18.45 -3.96
C TYR A 154 11.30 -17.95 -3.93
N THR A 155 11.64 -17.16 -2.91
CA THR A 155 13.03 -16.70 -2.72
C THR A 155 13.97 -17.88 -2.39
N ASP A 156 13.56 -18.75 -1.48
CA ASP A 156 14.40 -19.83 -0.98
C ASP A 156 14.58 -20.97 -2.01
N LEU A 157 13.53 -21.29 -2.78
CA LEU A 157 13.54 -22.46 -3.67
C LEU A 157 13.76 -22.12 -5.14
N TYR A 158 13.33 -20.93 -5.59
CA TYR A 158 13.27 -20.63 -7.04
C TYR A 158 14.12 -19.43 -7.45
N GLN A 159 14.90 -18.86 -6.54
CA GLN A 159 15.79 -17.72 -6.80
C GLN A 159 15.06 -16.48 -7.34
N VAL A 160 13.77 -16.32 -7.02
CA VAL A 160 13.01 -15.09 -7.25
C VAL A 160 13.11 -14.25 -5.97
N SER A 161 13.92 -13.22 -5.97
CA SER A 161 14.07 -12.37 -4.78
C SER A 161 12.79 -11.59 -4.51
N VAL A 162 12.01 -12.03 -3.51
CA VAL A 162 10.75 -11.37 -3.12
C VAL A 162 10.98 -10.51 -1.88
N VAL A 163 10.63 -9.24 -1.96
CA VAL A 163 10.63 -8.30 -0.84
C VAL A 163 9.19 -7.85 -0.57
N SER A 164 8.70 -8.07 0.64
CA SER A 164 7.36 -7.70 1.05
C SER A 164 7.37 -6.43 1.89
N LEU A 165 6.50 -5.48 1.58
CA LEU A 165 6.32 -4.24 2.33
C LEU A 165 5.00 -4.27 3.08
N ARG A 166 5.01 -3.94 4.37
CA ARG A 166 3.82 -3.78 5.23
C ARG A 166 3.54 -2.29 5.45
N PRO A 167 2.86 -1.62 4.51
CA PRO A 167 2.48 -0.24 4.75
C PRO A 167 1.41 -0.14 5.83
N GLY A 168 1.41 1.00 6.54
CA GLY A 168 0.29 1.47 7.33
C GLY A 168 -0.85 2.00 6.45
N TRP A 169 -1.67 2.90 6.98
CA TRP A 169 -2.77 3.52 6.24
C TRP A 169 -2.26 4.52 5.21
N ILE A 170 -2.30 4.11 3.94
CA ILE A 170 -1.83 4.93 2.82
C ILE A 170 -2.85 6.02 2.54
N TYR A 171 -2.39 7.27 2.48
CA TYR A 171 -3.21 8.43 2.14
C TYR A 171 -2.49 9.37 1.17
N GLY A 172 -3.21 10.30 0.58
CA GLY A 172 -2.63 11.36 -0.24
C GLY A 172 -3.33 11.60 -1.59
N PRO A 173 -2.76 12.47 -2.43
CA PRO A 173 -3.29 12.80 -3.74
C PRO A 173 -3.57 11.56 -4.60
N GLY A 174 -4.73 11.54 -5.25
CA GLY A 174 -5.17 10.42 -6.09
C GLY A 174 -5.96 9.33 -5.36
N GLN A 175 -6.17 9.42 -4.04
CA GLN A 175 -6.94 8.44 -3.28
C GLN A 175 -8.43 8.50 -3.65
N PHE A 176 -8.93 7.46 -4.31
CA PHE A 176 -10.33 7.34 -4.70
C PHE A 176 -11.21 6.60 -3.69
N MET A 177 -10.63 5.69 -2.88
CA MET A 177 -11.38 4.97 -1.85
C MET A 177 -11.69 5.87 -0.65
N GLN A 178 -12.71 5.49 0.13
CA GLN A 178 -13.01 6.12 1.41
C GLN A 178 -11.88 5.88 2.42
N CYS A 179 -11.64 6.88 3.26
CA CYS A 179 -10.64 6.83 4.32
C CYS A 179 -11.01 7.90 5.36
N TYR A 180 -10.93 7.58 6.63
CA TYR A 180 -11.27 8.49 7.73
C TYR A 180 -10.61 9.87 7.61
N LEU A 181 -9.32 9.91 7.25
CA LEU A 181 -8.59 11.16 7.04
C LEU A 181 -9.16 11.96 5.86
N LYS A 182 -9.52 11.29 4.77
CA LYS A 182 -10.14 11.91 3.60
C LYS A 182 -11.51 12.49 3.93
N ASP A 183 -12.30 11.76 4.71
CA ASP A 183 -13.65 12.19 5.10
C ASP A 183 -13.58 13.45 5.99
N LEU A 184 -12.61 13.52 6.92
CA LEU A 184 -12.36 14.72 7.72
C LEU A 184 -11.99 15.93 6.85
N LEU A 185 -11.03 15.77 5.94
CA LEU A 185 -10.62 16.85 5.03
C LEU A 185 -11.75 17.28 4.11
N ARG A 186 -12.52 16.32 3.57
CA ARG A 186 -13.62 16.62 2.68
C ARG A 186 -14.74 17.37 3.41
N ALA A 187 -15.10 16.95 4.63
CA ALA A 187 -16.09 17.66 5.43
C ALA A 187 -15.65 19.12 5.70
N ALA A 188 -14.36 19.31 6.05
CA ALA A 188 -13.81 20.64 6.29
C ALA A 188 -13.81 21.54 5.04
N ILE A 189 -13.38 21.00 3.89
CA ILE A 189 -13.32 21.71 2.60
C ILE A 189 -14.72 22.08 2.11
N ASP A 190 -15.68 21.14 2.21
CA ASP A 190 -17.06 21.35 1.74
C ASP A 190 -17.90 22.17 2.74
N GLY A 191 -17.38 22.48 3.92
CA GLY A 191 -18.12 23.16 4.99
C GLY A 191 -19.30 22.35 5.53
N LYS A 192 -19.21 21.01 5.48
CA LYS A 192 -20.25 20.09 5.96
C LYS A 192 -19.92 19.61 7.36
N PRO A 193 -20.92 19.49 8.26
CA PRO A 193 -20.66 18.90 9.57
C PRO A 193 -20.31 17.41 9.44
N LEU A 194 -19.35 16.96 10.25
CA LEU A 194 -19.01 15.55 10.42
C LEU A 194 -19.07 15.21 11.90
N ALA A 195 -19.94 14.28 12.28
CA ALA A 195 -20.08 13.83 13.65
C ALA A 195 -20.01 12.30 13.71
N GLU A 196 -18.99 11.81 14.37
CA GLU A 196 -18.84 10.39 14.70
C GLU A 196 -19.09 10.18 16.18
N THR A 197 -19.92 9.19 16.53
CA THR A 197 -20.28 8.93 17.93
C THR A 197 -19.18 8.23 18.72
N ALA A 198 -18.22 7.60 18.02
CA ALA A 198 -17.10 6.86 18.58
C ALA A 198 -15.89 6.89 17.64
N GLY A 199 -14.77 6.33 18.09
CA GLY A 199 -13.58 6.13 17.26
C GLY A 199 -12.43 7.06 17.57
N GLY A 200 -12.62 8.07 18.42
CA GLY A 200 -11.62 9.10 18.70
C GLY A 200 -10.31 8.58 19.27
N ASP A 201 -10.34 7.48 20.01
CA ASP A 201 -9.16 6.87 20.61
C ASP A 201 -8.48 5.85 19.68
N TYR A 202 -9.11 5.51 18.56
CA TYR A 202 -8.54 4.59 17.57
C TYR A 202 -7.27 5.19 16.97
N ARG A 203 -6.19 4.42 16.97
CA ARG A 203 -4.87 4.86 16.54
C ARG A 203 -4.51 4.29 15.18
N LEU A 204 -4.05 5.17 14.30
CA LEU A 204 -3.66 4.86 12.93
C LEU A 204 -2.20 5.26 12.68
N GLN A 205 -1.55 4.52 11.82
CA GLN A 205 -0.21 4.81 11.33
C GLN A 205 -0.32 5.21 9.88
N TYR A 206 -0.49 6.50 9.66
CA TYR A 206 -0.60 7.04 8.32
C TYR A 206 0.75 7.06 7.61
N VAL A 207 0.73 6.80 6.32
CA VAL A 207 1.89 6.92 5.44
C VAL A 207 1.47 7.55 4.12
N HIS A 208 2.23 8.55 3.68
CA HIS A 208 1.91 9.25 2.44
C HIS A 208 2.17 8.32 1.23
N VAL A 209 1.30 8.39 0.21
CA VAL A 209 1.40 7.53 -0.99
C VAL A 209 2.75 7.65 -1.69
N THR A 210 3.35 8.84 -1.69
CA THR A 210 4.68 9.10 -2.25
C THR A 210 5.77 8.31 -1.52
N ASP A 211 5.70 8.23 -0.19
CA ASP A 211 6.69 7.49 0.62
C ASP A 211 6.57 5.98 0.41
N VAL A 212 5.34 5.46 0.29
CA VAL A 212 5.15 4.04 -0.01
C VAL A 212 5.64 3.70 -1.42
N ALA A 213 5.40 4.58 -2.39
CA ALA A 213 5.94 4.41 -3.75
C ALA A 213 7.48 4.44 -3.73
N ALA A 214 8.10 5.36 -2.99
CA ALA A 214 9.56 5.39 -2.81
C ALA A 214 10.08 4.10 -2.18
N ALA A 215 9.42 3.57 -1.14
CA ALA A 215 9.77 2.28 -0.54
C ALA A 215 9.68 1.12 -1.56
N CYS A 216 8.69 1.14 -2.47
CA CYS A 216 8.59 0.15 -3.55
C CYS A 216 9.81 0.20 -4.49
N LEU A 217 10.24 1.41 -4.87
CA LEU A 217 11.40 1.59 -5.75
C LEU A 217 12.69 1.15 -5.05
N LEU A 218 12.87 1.52 -3.78
CA LEU A 218 14.01 1.08 -2.98
C LEU A 218 14.06 -0.45 -2.85
N ALA A 219 12.93 -1.09 -2.56
CA ALA A 219 12.83 -2.55 -2.49
C ALA A 219 13.08 -3.24 -3.86
N ALA A 220 12.74 -2.57 -4.97
CA ALA A 220 13.00 -3.09 -6.31
C ALA A 220 14.48 -3.01 -6.70
N THR A 221 15.25 -2.08 -6.12
CA THR A 221 16.62 -1.78 -6.52
C THR A 221 17.68 -2.21 -5.52
N VAL A 222 17.30 -2.52 -4.27
CA VAL A 222 18.26 -2.92 -3.23
C VAL A 222 19.00 -4.22 -3.62
N GLU A 223 20.29 -4.26 -3.37
CA GLU A 223 21.10 -5.47 -3.56
C GLU A 223 20.73 -6.52 -2.53
N ASP A 224 20.58 -7.78 -2.96
CA ASP A 224 20.19 -8.88 -2.07
C ASP A 224 21.16 -9.09 -0.89
N GLY A 225 22.43 -8.82 -1.10
CA GLY A 225 23.46 -8.93 -0.06
C GLY A 225 23.31 -7.95 1.11
N ARG A 226 22.50 -6.90 0.95
CA ARG A 226 22.16 -5.96 2.03
C ARG A 226 20.98 -6.42 2.89
N LEU A 227 20.21 -7.39 2.41
CA LEU A 227 18.97 -7.82 3.05
C LEU A 227 19.23 -8.96 4.04
N THR A 228 19.01 -8.73 5.32
CA THR A 228 19.00 -9.77 6.36
C THR A 228 17.59 -10.32 6.61
N GLN A 229 16.56 -9.62 6.10
CA GLN A 229 15.17 -10.04 6.10
C GLN A 229 14.47 -9.63 4.80
N ARG A 230 13.26 -10.13 4.57
CA ARG A 230 12.53 -9.92 3.32
C ARG A 230 11.17 -9.23 3.50
N VAL A 231 10.85 -8.84 4.72
CA VAL A 231 9.62 -8.14 5.06
C VAL A 231 9.98 -6.87 5.80
N PHE A 232 9.31 -5.74 5.47
CA PHE A 232 9.62 -4.44 6.03
C PHE A 232 8.37 -3.64 6.35
N ASN A 233 8.31 -3.07 7.55
CA ASN A 233 7.32 -2.08 7.92
C ASN A 233 7.56 -0.76 7.18
N VAL A 234 6.49 -0.16 6.63
CA VAL A 234 6.56 1.08 5.85
C VAL A 234 5.52 2.06 6.37
N THR A 235 5.93 2.94 7.29
CA THR A 235 5.09 4.00 7.86
C THR A 235 5.91 5.29 7.97
N ALA A 236 5.26 6.38 8.39
CA ALA A 236 5.98 7.62 8.74
C ALA A 236 6.74 7.53 10.08
N GLY A 237 6.59 6.42 10.83
CA GLY A 237 7.16 6.23 12.16
C GLY A 237 6.35 6.88 13.28
N GLU A 238 5.21 7.48 12.95
CA GLU A 238 4.27 8.13 13.88
C GLU A 238 2.98 7.31 13.97
N GLN A 239 2.31 7.43 15.12
CA GLN A 239 0.98 6.87 15.33
C GLN A 239 0.08 7.96 15.93
N GLU A 240 -1.04 8.23 15.28
CA GLU A 240 -1.97 9.31 15.65
C GLU A 240 -3.35 8.75 15.98
N SER A 241 -4.02 9.32 16.99
CA SER A 241 -5.43 9.00 17.25
C SER A 241 -6.32 9.73 16.23
N TYR A 242 -7.49 9.18 15.97
CA TYR A 242 -8.46 9.82 15.06
C TYR A 242 -8.88 11.20 15.55
N SER A 243 -9.02 11.38 16.87
CA SER A 243 -9.25 12.70 17.48
C SER A 243 -8.08 13.69 17.21
N SER A 244 -6.84 13.24 17.33
CA SER A 244 -5.65 14.07 17.03
C SER A 244 -5.63 14.49 15.55
N VAL A 245 -5.97 13.59 14.65
CA VAL A 245 -6.08 13.92 13.21
C VAL A 245 -7.18 14.95 12.98
N ALA A 246 -8.35 14.80 13.61
CA ALA A 246 -9.43 15.79 13.52
C ALA A 246 -9.01 17.17 14.03
N GLU A 247 -8.21 17.25 15.10
CA GLU A 247 -7.64 18.51 15.61
C GLU A 247 -6.71 19.16 14.59
N ARG A 248 -5.85 18.38 13.94
CA ARG A 248 -4.97 18.90 12.88
C ARG A 248 -5.78 19.43 11.68
N VAL A 249 -6.87 18.75 11.30
CA VAL A 249 -7.77 19.25 10.26
C VAL A 249 -8.46 20.55 10.67
N ARG A 250 -8.95 20.66 11.92
CA ARG A 250 -9.51 21.92 12.44
C ARG A 250 -8.48 23.06 12.49
N ALA A 251 -7.21 22.75 12.75
CA ALA A 251 -6.15 23.76 12.70
C ALA A 251 -5.92 24.29 11.27
N LEU A 252 -6.08 23.47 10.24
CA LEU A 252 -6.03 23.89 8.84
C LEU A 252 -7.29 24.61 8.38
N TYR A 253 -8.46 24.20 8.90
CA TYR A 253 -9.79 24.73 8.56
C TYR A 253 -10.54 25.13 9.84
N PRO A 254 -10.28 26.31 10.42
CA PRO A 254 -10.86 26.70 11.71
C PRO A 254 -12.40 26.76 11.76
N ALA A 255 -13.06 26.87 10.59
CA ALA A 255 -14.52 26.85 10.49
C ALA A 255 -15.11 25.43 10.37
N ALA A 256 -14.29 24.37 10.36
CA ALA A 256 -14.78 23.00 10.20
C ALA A 256 -15.56 22.54 11.44
N ASP A 257 -16.78 22.07 11.21
CA ASP A 257 -17.66 21.47 12.21
C ASP A 257 -17.42 19.97 12.27
N ILE A 258 -16.44 19.56 13.06
CA ILE A 258 -16.03 18.15 13.22
C ILE A 258 -16.11 17.77 14.68
N ALA A 259 -16.86 16.73 15.00
CA ALA A 259 -16.99 16.15 16.33
C ALA A 259 -16.73 14.65 16.28
N ILE A 260 -15.76 14.15 17.07
CA ILE A 260 -15.45 12.73 17.16
C ILE A 260 -15.61 12.29 18.61
N GLY A 261 -16.52 11.32 18.84
CA GLY A 261 -16.73 10.73 20.16
C GLY A 261 -15.57 9.81 20.59
N PRO A 262 -15.45 9.51 21.88
CA PRO A 262 -14.40 8.64 22.42
C PRO A 262 -14.56 7.17 22.00
N GLY A 263 -13.58 6.33 22.35
CA GLY A 263 -13.60 4.89 22.08
C GLY A 263 -12.91 4.51 20.76
N THR A 264 -13.01 3.23 20.40
CA THR A 264 -12.32 2.61 19.28
C THR A 264 -13.28 2.29 18.12
N ILE A 265 -12.75 1.73 17.04
CA ILE A 265 -13.52 1.31 15.86
C ILE A 265 -13.55 -0.20 15.80
N ASP A 266 -14.64 -0.82 16.21
CA ASP A 266 -14.77 -2.27 16.40
C ASP A 266 -14.46 -3.15 15.17
N VAL A 267 -14.54 -2.60 13.98
CA VAL A 267 -14.35 -3.36 12.73
C VAL A 267 -12.91 -3.39 12.22
N LEU A 268 -12.02 -2.66 12.89
CA LEU A 268 -10.61 -2.53 12.50
C LEU A 268 -9.69 -3.07 13.59
N ASP A 269 -8.54 -3.59 13.19
CA ASP A 269 -7.52 -4.07 14.11
C ASP A 269 -6.80 -2.91 14.79
N GLU A 270 -6.55 -3.02 16.09
CA GLU A 270 -5.77 -2.06 16.86
C GLU A 270 -4.29 -2.46 16.87
N ASN A 271 -3.47 -1.69 16.18
CA ASN A 271 -2.04 -1.95 16.05
C ASN A 271 -1.21 -1.12 17.01
N ALA A 272 -0.13 -1.73 17.53
CA ALA A 272 0.97 -1.01 18.16
C ALA A 272 1.73 -0.16 17.13
N ARG A 273 2.56 0.78 17.57
CA ARG A 273 3.40 1.59 16.67
C ARG A 273 4.45 0.70 15.99
N PHE A 274 4.62 0.85 14.69
CA PHE A 274 5.59 0.05 13.93
C PHE A 274 7.00 0.63 14.04
N ASP A 275 7.95 -0.22 14.34
CA ASP A 275 9.36 0.06 14.14
C ASP A 275 9.69 -0.06 12.65
N ILE A 276 10.34 0.96 12.11
CA ILE A 276 10.78 1.02 10.71
C ILE A 276 12.31 0.98 10.58
N THR A 277 13.00 0.59 11.65
CA THR A 277 14.48 0.56 11.68
C THR A 277 15.03 -0.34 10.58
N ALA A 278 14.47 -1.52 10.40
CA ALA A 278 14.92 -2.43 9.35
C ALA A 278 14.76 -1.83 7.93
N ALA A 279 13.65 -1.14 7.65
CA ALA A 279 13.46 -0.46 6.38
C ALA A 279 14.48 0.69 6.19
N ARG A 280 14.79 1.45 7.25
CA ARG A 280 15.80 2.51 7.20
C ARG A 280 17.20 1.96 6.92
N GLU A 281 17.61 0.93 7.61
CA GLU A 281 18.97 0.37 7.52
C GLU A 281 19.20 -0.41 6.23
N GLN A 282 18.24 -1.24 5.83
CA GLN A 282 18.43 -2.19 4.75
C GLN A 282 17.94 -1.66 3.39
N LEU A 283 16.83 -0.92 3.38
CA LEU A 283 16.30 -0.31 2.16
C LEU A 283 16.72 1.15 1.98
N ALA A 284 17.31 1.80 2.98
CA ALA A 284 17.51 3.25 3.04
C ALA A 284 16.18 4.04 2.94
N TYR A 285 15.11 3.49 3.50
CA TYR A 285 13.81 4.13 3.53
C TYR A 285 13.76 5.26 4.55
N HIS A 286 13.53 6.47 4.08
CA HIS A 286 13.32 7.65 4.90
C HIS A 286 12.03 8.34 4.44
N PRO A 287 10.93 8.23 5.21
CA PRO A 287 9.69 8.92 4.85
C PRO A 287 9.92 10.44 4.82
N GLU A 288 9.47 11.08 3.76
CA GLU A 288 9.59 12.53 3.56
C GLU A 288 8.43 13.29 4.20
N PHE A 289 7.27 12.64 4.34
CA PHE A 289 6.05 13.26 4.84
C PHE A 289 5.73 12.80 6.27
N LEU A 290 5.84 13.71 7.22
CA LEU A 290 5.08 13.60 8.46
C LEU A 290 3.60 13.89 8.18
N LEU A 291 2.70 13.43 9.06
CA LEU A 291 1.26 13.60 8.84
C LEU A 291 0.87 15.09 8.66
N SER A 292 1.49 16.01 9.39
CA SER A 292 1.23 17.46 9.28
C SER A 292 1.43 17.99 7.86
N ASP A 293 2.54 17.62 7.22
CA ASP A 293 2.89 18.09 5.88
C ASP A 293 2.07 17.39 4.80
N GLY A 294 1.86 16.08 4.98
CA GLY A 294 1.03 15.29 4.11
C GLY A 294 -0.44 15.74 4.10
N LEU A 295 -0.99 16.17 5.24
CA LEU A 295 -2.34 16.74 5.32
C LEU A 295 -2.48 18.01 4.46
N VAL A 296 -1.49 18.90 4.49
CA VAL A 296 -1.50 20.13 3.69
C VAL A 296 -1.48 19.82 2.19
N THR A 297 -0.62 18.90 1.76
CA THR A 297 -0.54 18.51 0.35
C THR A 297 -1.82 17.83 -0.12
N TYR A 298 -2.38 16.96 0.71
CA TYR A 298 -3.59 16.24 0.38
C TYR A 298 -4.83 17.15 0.37
N ALA A 299 -4.93 18.08 1.33
CA ALA A 299 -6.00 19.08 1.37
C ALA A 299 -6.02 19.93 0.08
N ARG A 300 -4.88 20.47 -0.33
CA ARG A 300 -4.76 21.24 -1.59
C ARG A 300 -5.17 20.44 -2.83
N TRP A 301 -4.83 19.16 -2.85
CA TRP A 301 -5.25 18.29 -3.94
C TRP A 301 -6.77 18.11 -3.94
N LEU A 302 -7.37 17.83 -2.78
CA LEU A 302 -8.82 17.65 -2.62
C LEU A 302 -9.61 18.92 -2.97
N GLU A 303 -9.12 20.13 -2.69
CA GLU A 303 -9.74 21.40 -3.08
C GLU A 303 -9.93 21.51 -4.61
N ASN A 304 -9.02 20.92 -5.39
CA ASN A 304 -9.03 20.99 -6.85
C ASN A 304 -9.58 19.71 -7.53
N HIS A 305 -9.93 18.69 -6.76
CA HIS A 305 -10.40 17.40 -7.27
C HIS A 305 -11.66 16.99 -6.52
N PRO A 306 -12.83 17.60 -6.84
CA PRO A 306 -14.11 17.11 -6.37
C PRO A 306 -14.36 15.69 -6.91
N TYR A 307 -15.14 14.90 -6.18
CA TYR A 307 -15.48 13.52 -6.58
C TYR A 307 -16.40 13.49 -7.78
#